data_ded2dc7c1235e23eccf9ba12a4cc4f4c
#
_entry.id   ded2dc7c1235e23eccf9ba12a4cc4f4c
#
_cell.length_a   1.000
_cell.length_b   1.000
_cell.length_c   1.000
_cell.angle_alpha   90.00
_cell.angle_beta   90.00
_cell.angle_gamma   90.00
#
_symmetry.space_group_name_H-M   'P 1'
#
loop_
_entity.id
_entity.type
_entity.pdbx_description
1 polymer ?
#
loop_
_entity_poly.entity_id
_entity_poly.type
_entity_poly.pdbx_seq_one_letter_code
_entity_poly.pdbx_strand_id
1 'polypeptide(L)'
;DDMSAYLFVHFVDTQEDATREQIYFSVSKDGKTWTTLNNKQPYLTSNVGTQGVRDPYILRGEDGKFFIIATDLSVYNLKNNWTAAAQQGSKSIVVWESSDLVNWSEASLVKINNDNAGCTWAPEACYDPEKDEYMVFWASVVSDDSYQKYRIYRSYTKDFKTFSAPE
;
A
#
# COMPACT_ATOMS: atom_id res chain seq x y z
N ASP A 1 -29.45 -5.89 -0.88
CA ASP A 1 -28.47 -5.00 -1.56
C ASP A 1 -27.81 -5.81 -2.65
N ASP A 2 -27.99 -5.37 -3.86
CA ASP A 2 -27.44 -6.04 -5.03
C ASP A 2 -25.94 -5.77 -5.09
N MET A 3 -25.14 -6.69 -4.55
CA MET A 3 -23.69 -6.69 -4.70
C MET A 3 -23.36 -6.95 -6.16
N SER A 4 -23.30 -5.91 -6.94
CA SER A 4 -23.26 -6.03 -8.39
C SER A 4 -21.90 -6.35 -8.98
N ALA A 5 -20.79 -6.22 -8.22
CA ALA A 5 -19.45 -6.51 -8.71
C ALA A 5 -18.41 -6.66 -7.57
N TYR A 6 -17.28 -7.27 -7.92
CA TYR A 6 -16.07 -7.30 -7.12
C TYR A 6 -15.06 -6.29 -7.67
N LEU A 7 -14.33 -5.61 -6.77
CA LEU A 7 -13.21 -4.74 -7.12
C LEU A 7 -11.92 -5.41 -6.67
N PHE A 8 -10.95 -5.48 -7.58
CA PHE A 8 -9.58 -5.92 -7.31
C PHE A 8 -8.62 -4.75 -7.50
N VAL A 9 -7.95 -4.37 -6.43
CA VAL A 9 -6.91 -3.33 -6.44
C VAL A 9 -5.58 -4.03 -6.49
N HIS A 10 -4.75 -3.73 -7.49
CA HIS A 10 -3.52 -4.45 -7.75
C HIS A 10 -2.46 -3.58 -8.42
N PHE A 11 -1.26 -4.10 -8.53
CA PHE A 11 -0.18 -3.58 -9.36
C PHE A 11 0.23 -4.63 -10.40
N VAL A 12 1.16 -4.31 -11.27
CA VAL A 12 1.64 -5.24 -12.31
C VAL A 12 3.17 -5.36 -12.21
N ASP A 13 3.62 -6.48 -11.70
CA ASP A 13 5.04 -6.70 -11.41
C ASP A 13 5.81 -7.25 -12.63
N THR A 14 6.19 -6.40 -13.56
CA THR A 14 7.08 -6.80 -14.65
C THR A 14 8.39 -6.04 -14.67
N GLN A 15 8.49 -4.92 -13.94
CA GLN A 15 9.67 -4.07 -13.85
C GLN A 15 10.17 -3.55 -15.22
N GLU A 16 9.31 -3.58 -16.23
CA GLU A 16 9.65 -3.15 -17.59
C GLU A 16 9.55 -1.65 -17.78
N ASP A 17 8.60 -1.02 -17.06
CA ASP A 17 8.43 0.42 -17.02
C ASP A 17 7.80 0.90 -15.71
N ALA A 18 7.94 2.19 -15.43
CA ALA A 18 7.47 2.79 -14.16
C ALA A 18 5.96 2.71 -13.97
N THR A 19 5.16 2.57 -15.03
CA THR A 19 3.69 2.51 -14.90
C THR A 19 3.20 1.18 -14.35
N ARG A 20 4.03 0.14 -14.38
CA ARG A 20 3.73 -1.20 -13.89
C ARG A 20 3.64 -1.26 -12.36
N GLU A 21 4.40 -0.43 -11.68
CA GLU A 21 4.41 -0.28 -10.23
C GLU A 21 3.52 0.91 -9.81
N GLN A 22 2.25 0.86 -10.21
CA GLN A 22 1.21 1.82 -9.87
C GLN A 22 -0.09 1.09 -9.51
N ILE A 23 -1.15 1.80 -9.17
CA ILE A 23 -2.43 1.21 -8.78
C ILE A 23 -3.31 0.98 -10.01
N TYR A 24 -3.74 -0.26 -10.18
CA TYR A 24 -4.71 -0.69 -11.18
C TYR A 24 -5.99 -1.16 -10.50
N PHE A 25 -7.12 -0.92 -11.15
CA PHE A 25 -8.40 -1.46 -10.75
C PHE A 25 -8.89 -2.45 -11.80
N SER A 26 -9.32 -3.63 -11.33
CA SER A 26 -10.04 -4.60 -12.14
C SER A 26 -11.36 -4.94 -11.48
N VAL A 27 -12.39 -5.13 -12.28
CA VAL A 27 -13.75 -5.46 -11.81
C VAL A 27 -14.19 -6.80 -12.36
N SER A 28 -15.04 -7.49 -11.59
CA SER A 28 -15.61 -8.76 -11.96
C SER A 28 -17.04 -8.88 -11.43
N LYS A 29 -17.93 -9.54 -12.18
CA LYS A 29 -19.28 -9.88 -11.72
C LYS A 29 -19.36 -11.27 -11.10
N ASP A 30 -18.42 -12.15 -11.42
CA ASP A 30 -18.44 -13.56 -11.04
C ASP A 30 -17.23 -14.00 -10.20
N GLY A 31 -16.28 -13.07 -9.94
CA GLY A 31 -15.02 -13.35 -9.25
C GLY A 31 -14.01 -14.19 -10.04
N LYS A 32 -14.31 -14.49 -11.30
CA LYS A 32 -13.48 -15.34 -12.17
C LYS A 32 -12.98 -14.60 -13.41
N THR A 33 -13.86 -13.83 -14.04
CA THR A 33 -13.54 -13.04 -15.23
C THR A 33 -13.33 -11.58 -14.82
N TRP A 34 -12.16 -11.03 -15.08
CA TRP A 34 -11.77 -9.69 -14.63
C TRP A 34 -11.53 -8.76 -15.81
N THR A 35 -12.00 -7.54 -15.68
CA THR A 35 -11.75 -6.46 -16.64
C THR A 35 -11.00 -5.35 -15.96
N THR A 36 -9.79 -5.05 -16.45
CA THR A 36 -8.99 -3.93 -15.97
C THR A 36 -9.56 -2.61 -16.50
N LEU A 37 -9.83 -1.69 -15.59
CA LEU A 37 -10.38 -0.37 -15.90
C LEU A 37 -9.34 0.56 -16.55
N ASN A 38 -9.79 1.78 -16.92
CA ASN A 38 -8.93 2.83 -17.46
C ASN A 38 -8.07 2.38 -18.67
N ASN A 39 -8.66 1.59 -19.58
CA ASN A 39 -7.96 1.05 -20.76
C ASN A 39 -6.66 0.31 -20.41
N LYS A 40 -6.64 -0.39 -19.29
CA LYS A 40 -5.48 -1.12 -18.76
C LYS A 40 -4.28 -0.21 -18.40
N GLN A 41 -4.55 1.06 -18.15
CA GLN A 41 -3.58 2.01 -17.62
C GLN A 41 -3.76 2.15 -16.10
N PRO A 42 -2.78 2.67 -15.35
CA PRO A 42 -2.93 2.94 -13.93
C PRO A 42 -4.17 3.79 -13.63
N TYR A 43 -4.93 3.41 -12.61
CA TYR A 43 -6.06 4.19 -12.13
C TYR A 43 -5.62 5.30 -11.18
N LEU A 44 -4.64 4.99 -10.30
CA LEU A 44 -3.96 5.95 -9.45
C LEU A 44 -2.45 5.83 -9.64
N THR A 45 -1.77 6.95 -9.59
CA THR A 45 -0.31 7.02 -9.67
C THR A 45 0.27 7.73 -8.45
N SER A 46 1.41 7.24 -7.96
CA SER A 46 2.16 7.88 -6.88
C SER A 46 3.16 8.87 -7.48
N ASN A 47 3.05 10.12 -7.07
CA ASN A 47 4.03 11.18 -7.34
C ASN A 47 4.87 11.51 -6.10
N VAL A 48 4.79 10.68 -5.06
CA VAL A 48 5.51 10.85 -3.79
C VAL A 48 6.47 9.71 -3.55
N GLY A 49 7.40 9.88 -2.61
CA GLY A 49 8.37 8.85 -2.23
C GLY A 49 9.20 8.38 -3.40
N THR A 50 9.24 7.05 -3.61
CA THR A 50 9.98 6.42 -4.71
C THR A 50 9.30 6.55 -6.07
N GLN A 51 8.09 7.14 -6.11
CA GLN A 51 7.25 7.31 -7.30
C GLN A 51 6.80 5.99 -7.94
N GLY A 52 6.65 4.97 -7.13
CA GLY A 52 6.09 3.68 -7.48
C GLY A 52 5.48 3.03 -6.26
N VAL A 53 4.51 2.15 -6.45
CA VAL A 53 3.85 1.42 -5.36
C VAL A 53 3.65 -0.04 -5.72
N ARG A 54 3.69 -0.88 -4.67
CA ARG A 54 3.47 -2.33 -4.75
C ARG A 54 2.52 -2.74 -3.63
N ASP A 55 2.01 -3.96 -3.71
CA ASP A 55 1.21 -4.61 -2.66
C ASP A 55 0.07 -3.72 -2.12
N PRO A 56 -0.80 -3.17 -2.97
CA PRO A 56 -1.88 -2.32 -2.48
C PRO A 56 -2.89 -3.13 -1.68
N TYR A 57 -3.37 -2.55 -0.59
CA TYR A 57 -4.45 -3.06 0.23
C TYR A 57 -5.56 -2.03 0.30
N ILE A 58 -6.80 -2.43 0.00
CA ILE A 58 -7.98 -1.58 0.11
C ILE A 58 -8.82 -1.99 1.32
N LEU A 59 -9.30 -1.03 2.08
CA LEU A 59 -10.26 -1.27 3.15
C LEU A 59 -11.36 -0.21 3.16
N ARG A 60 -12.53 -0.61 3.66
CA ARG A 60 -13.61 0.29 3.99
C ARG A 60 -13.51 0.67 5.46
N GLY A 61 -13.42 1.97 5.75
CA GLY A 61 -13.40 2.50 7.10
C GLY A 61 -14.78 2.47 7.77
N GLU A 62 -14.79 2.57 9.09
CA GLU A 62 -16.02 2.61 9.91
C GLU A 62 -16.88 3.85 9.61
N ASP A 63 -16.28 4.93 9.12
CA ASP A 63 -16.97 6.14 8.67
C ASP A 63 -17.53 6.04 7.22
N GLY A 64 -17.36 4.88 6.58
CA GLY A 64 -17.78 4.61 5.21
C GLY A 64 -16.84 5.09 4.13
N LYS A 65 -15.74 5.74 4.47
CA LYS A 65 -14.65 6.05 3.53
C LYS A 65 -13.88 4.80 3.13
N PHE A 66 -13.21 4.89 2.01
CA PHE A 66 -12.30 3.85 1.53
C PHE A 66 -10.86 4.36 1.60
N PHE A 67 -9.95 3.47 1.96
CA PHE A 67 -8.51 3.74 1.98
C PHE A 67 -7.79 2.71 1.14
N ILE A 68 -6.80 3.16 0.38
CA ILE A 68 -5.79 2.30 -0.23
C ILE A 68 -4.47 2.63 0.45
N ILE A 69 -3.80 1.62 0.98
CA ILE A 69 -2.44 1.71 1.49
C ILE A 69 -1.54 0.82 0.67
N ALA A 70 -0.31 1.25 0.40
CA ALA A 70 0.60 0.51 -0.46
C ALA A 70 2.06 0.70 -0.04
N THR A 71 2.89 -0.28 -0.40
CA THR A 71 4.34 -0.19 -0.29
C THR A 71 4.87 0.94 -1.17
N ASP A 72 5.64 1.87 -0.58
CA ASP A 72 6.38 2.88 -1.32
C ASP A 72 7.65 2.25 -1.90
N LEU A 73 7.56 1.76 -3.12
CA LEU A 73 8.67 1.09 -3.79
C LEU A 73 8.50 1.13 -5.31
N SER A 74 9.49 1.69 -6.00
CA SER A 74 9.72 1.49 -7.42
C SER A 74 11.01 0.70 -7.62
N VAL A 75 10.89 -0.58 -7.91
CA VAL A 75 12.05 -1.44 -8.25
C VAL A 75 12.61 -1.05 -9.61
N TYR A 76 11.76 -0.57 -10.51
CA TYR A 76 12.16 -0.01 -11.78
C TYR A 76 13.16 1.15 -11.61
N ASN A 77 12.83 2.13 -10.76
CA ASN A 77 13.70 3.28 -10.49
C ASN A 77 15.00 2.87 -9.78
N LEU A 78 14.99 1.77 -9.03
CA LEU A 78 16.17 1.16 -8.41
C LEU A 78 16.98 0.28 -9.36
N LYS A 79 16.62 0.22 -10.66
CA LYS A 79 17.28 -0.62 -11.66
C LYS A 79 17.37 -2.10 -11.20
N ASN A 80 16.28 -2.60 -10.65
CA ASN A 80 16.14 -3.96 -10.12
C ASN A 80 17.09 -4.30 -8.95
N ASN A 81 17.56 -3.31 -8.20
CA ASN A 81 18.39 -3.52 -7.01
C ASN A 81 17.54 -3.88 -5.79
N TRP A 82 17.19 -5.14 -5.65
CA TRP A 82 16.40 -5.66 -4.53
C TRP A 82 17.08 -5.57 -3.18
N THR A 83 18.42 -5.63 -3.14
CA THR A 83 19.17 -5.41 -1.90
C THR A 83 18.97 -3.98 -1.40
N ALA A 84 19.08 -3.00 -2.28
CA ALA A 84 18.81 -1.61 -1.92
C ALA A 84 17.33 -1.42 -1.51
N ALA A 85 16.38 -2.04 -2.22
CA ALA A 85 14.97 -2.02 -1.87
C ALA A 85 14.70 -2.54 -0.46
N ALA A 86 15.36 -3.62 -0.05
CA ALA A 86 15.17 -4.26 1.25
C ALA A 86 15.93 -3.58 2.40
N GLN A 87 17.11 -3.00 2.15
CA GLN A 87 17.99 -2.50 3.21
C GLN A 87 18.09 -0.98 3.27
N GLN A 88 17.73 -0.30 2.21
CA GLN A 88 17.77 1.16 2.07
C GLN A 88 16.44 1.72 1.57
N GLY A 89 15.37 0.96 1.77
CA GLY A 89 14.04 1.28 1.30
C GLY A 89 13.31 2.34 2.12
N SER A 90 12.13 2.68 1.65
CA SER A 90 11.24 3.66 2.30
C SER A 90 10.80 3.18 3.68
N LYS A 91 10.69 4.12 4.62
CA LYS A 91 10.11 3.93 5.96
C LYS A 91 8.66 4.38 6.02
N SER A 92 8.11 4.67 4.85
CA SER A 92 6.78 5.22 4.66
C SER A 92 5.91 4.26 3.85
N ILE A 93 4.61 4.48 3.94
CA ILE A 93 3.61 3.90 3.04
C ILE A 93 2.97 5.03 2.22
N VAL A 94 2.35 4.66 1.11
CA VAL A 94 1.53 5.58 0.32
C VAL A 94 0.06 5.33 0.63
N VAL A 95 -0.70 6.40 0.82
CA VAL A 95 -2.11 6.36 1.22
C VAL A 95 -2.95 7.19 0.24
N TRP A 96 -4.10 6.64 -0.16
CA TRP A 96 -5.19 7.34 -0.84
C TRP A 96 -6.49 7.15 -0.07
N GLU A 97 -7.38 8.13 -0.11
CA GLU A 97 -8.74 8.01 0.43
C GLU A 97 -9.79 8.38 -0.61
N SER A 98 -10.97 7.75 -0.48
CA SER A 98 -12.14 8.01 -1.32
C SER A 98 -13.43 7.83 -0.52
N SER A 99 -14.49 8.54 -0.91
CA SER A 99 -15.84 8.34 -0.37
C SER A 99 -16.74 7.53 -1.32
N ASP A 100 -16.30 7.25 -2.54
CA ASP A 100 -17.16 6.68 -3.59
C ASP A 100 -16.47 5.63 -4.50
N LEU A 101 -15.20 5.30 -4.25
CA LEU A 101 -14.35 4.39 -5.05
C LEU A 101 -14.02 4.91 -6.46
N VAL A 102 -14.50 6.08 -6.84
CA VAL A 102 -14.30 6.69 -8.16
C VAL A 102 -13.36 7.87 -8.07
N ASN A 103 -13.62 8.76 -7.11
CA ASN A 103 -12.82 9.95 -6.87
C ASN A 103 -11.89 9.71 -5.68
N TRP A 104 -10.59 9.81 -5.90
CA TRP A 104 -9.57 9.56 -4.90
C TRP A 104 -8.78 10.82 -4.60
N SER A 105 -8.28 10.93 -3.38
CA SER A 105 -7.34 11.99 -2.99
C SER A 105 -6.04 11.90 -3.79
N GLU A 106 -5.22 12.93 -3.70
CA GLU A 106 -3.80 12.84 -4.07
C GLU A 106 -3.09 11.80 -3.18
N ALA A 107 -2.01 11.22 -3.70
CA ALA A 107 -1.16 10.32 -2.94
C ALA A 107 -0.52 11.03 -1.75
N SER A 108 -0.59 10.42 -0.57
CA SER A 108 0.09 10.90 0.64
C SER A 108 1.19 9.94 1.05
N LEU A 109 2.37 10.47 1.36
CA LEU A 109 3.49 9.69 1.88
C LEU A 109 3.50 9.83 3.41
N VAL A 110 3.33 8.71 4.13
CA VAL A 110 3.24 8.71 5.60
C VAL A 110 4.31 7.80 6.19
N LYS A 111 5.21 8.38 6.98
CA LYS A 111 6.24 7.60 7.70
C LYS A 111 5.57 6.84 8.84
N ILE A 112 5.69 5.53 8.84
CA ILE A 112 5.13 4.63 9.86
C ILE A 112 6.17 3.74 10.54
N ASN A 113 7.39 3.66 9.99
CA ASN A 113 8.40 2.72 10.45
C ASN A 113 9.55 3.42 11.19
N ASN A 114 10.32 2.65 11.94
CA ASN A 114 11.50 3.10 12.68
C ASN A 114 12.64 3.53 11.75
N ASP A 115 13.53 4.37 12.26
CA ASP A 115 14.69 4.87 11.49
C ASP A 115 15.68 3.77 11.12
N ASN A 116 15.78 2.71 11.93
CA ASN A 116 16.63 1.55 11.69
C ASN A 116 16.04 0.52 10.71
N ALA A 117 14.81 0.75 10.22
CA ALA A 117 14.17 -0.14 9.27
C ALA A 117 14.82 -0.08 7.89
N GLY A 118 14.97 -1.23 7.25
CA GLY A 118 15.46 -1.34 5.88
C GLY A 118 14.36 -1.24 4.82
N CYS A 119 13.13 -1.60 5.17
CA CYS A 119 11.96 -1.55 4.28
C CYS A 119 10.66 -1.50 5.07
N THR A 120 9.56 -1.20 4.38
CA THR A 120 8.20 -1.15 4.94
C THR A 120 7.26 -1.78 3.90
N TRP A 121 7.13 -3.11 3.94
CA TRP A 121 6.56 -3.87 2.84
C TRP A 121 5.21 -4.48 3.14
N ALA A 122 4.36 -4.47 2.10
CA ALA A 122 3.05 -5.09 2.08
C ALA A 122 2.18 -4.69 3.28
N PRO A 123 1.87 -3.40 3.46
CA PRO A 123 1.02 -2.96 4.55
C PRO A 123 -0.40 -3.49 4.36
N GLU A 124 -0.97 -4.02 5.44
CA GLU A 124 -2.38 -4.38 5.54
C GLU A 124 -2.98 -3.72 6.78
N ALA A 125 -4.30 -3.66 6.85
CA ALA A 125 -4.98 -3.03 7.97
C ALA A 125 -6.28 -3.74 8.33
N CYS A 126 -6.61 -3.70 9.62
CA CYS A 126 -7.93 -4.09 10.12
C CYS A 126 -8.38 -3.12 11.21
N TYR A 127 -9.70 -2.97 11.36
CA TYR A 127 -10.26 -2.20 12.46
C TYR A 127 -10.20 -3.00 13.75
N ASP A 128 -9.71 -2.35 14.82
CA ASP A 128 -9.68 -2.87 16.19
C ASP A 128 -10.79 -2.18 16.99
N PRO A 129 -11.93 -2.85 17.26
CA PRO A 129 -13.05 -2.23 17.95
C PRO A 129 -12.78 -1.96 19.44
N GLU A 130 -11.78 -2.61 20.04
CA GLU A 130 -11.41 -2.35 21.45
C GLU A 130 -10.65 -1.04 21.59
N LYS A 131 -9.88 -0.67 20.58
CA LYS A 131 -9.11 0.57 20.55
C LYS A 131 -9.82 1.71 19.81
N ASP A 132 -10.86 1.41 19.05
CA ASP A 132 -11.49 2.35 18.11
C ASP A 132 -10.47 2.95 17.14
N GLU A 133 -9.59 2.11 16.63
CA GLU A 133 -8.50 2.47 15.71
C GLU A 133 -8.28 1.37 14.67
N TYR A 134 -7.57 1.70 13.59
CA TYR A 134 -7.08 0.70 12.63
C TYR A 134 -5.69 0.23 13.08
N MET A 135 -5.51 -1.08 13.18
CA MET A 135 -4.20 -1.70 13.29
C MET A 135 -3.65 -1.87 11.88
N VAL A 136 -2.54 -1.22 11.58
CA VAL A 136 -1.78 -1.38 10.34
C VAL A 136 -0.55 -2.20 10.64
N PHE A 137 -0.28 -3.23 9.84
CA PHE A 137 0.88 -4.10 10.03
C PHE A 137 1.61 -4.35 8.71
N TRP A 138 2.91 -4.56 8.79
CA TRP A 138 3.80 -4.68 7.62
C TRP A 138 5.01 -5.54 7.91
N ALA A 139 5.70 -5.99 6.86
CA ALA A 139 6.97 -6.69 6.97
C ALA A 139 8.15 -5.71 6.88
N SER A 140 9.17 -5.92 7.72
CA SER A 140 10.38 -5.11 7.73
C SER A 140 11.60 -5.91 8.18
N VAL A 141 12.76 -5.54 7.67
CA VAL A 141 14.08 -5.89 8.21
C VAL A 141 14.68 -4.67 8.90
N VAL A 142 15.59 -4.89 9.84
CA VAL A 142 16.23 -3.80 10.60
C VAL A 142 17.75 -3.93 10.61
N SER A 143 18.45 -2.79 10.73
CA SER A 143 19.91 -2.74 10.77
C SER A 143 20.52 -3.42 12.01
N ASP A 144 19.76 -3.54 13.11
CA ASP A 144 20.21 -4.08 14.38
C ASP A 144 20.66 -5.54 14.27
N ASP A 145 20.12 -6.30 13.34
CA ASP A 145 20.56 -7.66 13.03
C ASP A 145 21.16 -7.78 11.61
N SER A 146 21.68 -6.68 11.07
CA SER A 146 22.26 -6.62 9.73
C SER A 146 21.26 -7.04 8.63
N TYR A 147 19.99 -6.71 8.83
CA TYR A 147 18.87 -7.01 7.90
C TYR A 147 18.65 -8.51 7.63
N GLN A 148 18.99 -9.36 8.59
CA GLN A 148 18.97 -10.80 8.40
C GLN A 148 17.57 -11.41 8.50
N LYS A 149 16.64 -10.78 9.24
CA LYS A 149 15.35 -11.38 9.56
C LYS A 149 14.20 -10.43 9.31
N TYR A 150 13.24 -10.86 8.49
CA TYR A 150 11.95 -10.20 8.38
C TYR A 150 11.11 -10.42 9.63
N ARG A 151 10.48 -9.35 10.09
CA ARG A 151 9.55 -9.32 11.21
C ARG A 151 8.30 -8.58 10.79
N ILE A 152 7.19 -8.90 11.44
CA ILE A 152 5.97 -8.11 11.31
C ILE A 152 5.97 -7.05 12.40
N TYR A 153 5.77 -5.82 11.98
CA TYR A 153 5.55 -4.66 12.82
C TYR A 153 4.11 -4.20 12.68
N ARG A 154 3.60 -3.51 13.70
CA ARG A 154 2.28 -2.90 13.67
C ARG A 154 2.32 -1.50 14.24
N SER A 155 1.33 -0.71 13.88
CA SER A 155 1.04 0.62 14.43
C SER A 155 -0.47 0.86 14.35
N TYR A 156 -0.95 1.84 15.11
CA TYR A 156 -2.37 2.18 15.18
C TYR A 156 -2.61 3.57 14.63
N THR A 157 -3.77 3.76 14.00
CA THR A 157 -4.19 5.04 13.43
C THR A 157 -5.71 5.16 13.42
N LYS A 158 -6.21 6.40 13.54
CA LYS A 158 -7.64 6.71 13.34
C LYS A 158 -7.94 7.24 11.94
N ASP A 159 -6.95 7.77 11.26
CA ASP A 159 -7.15 8.61 10.06
C ASP A 159 -6.20 8.31 8.91
N PHE A 160 -5.29 7.33 9.06
CA PHE A 160 -4.20 7.02 8.12
C PHE A 160 -3.26 8.21 7.84
N LYS A 161 -3.22 9.20 8.71
CA LYS A 161 -2.34 10.38 8.66
C LYS A 161 -1.39 10.42 9.85
N THR A 162 -1.91 10.09 11.04
CA THR A 162 -1.16 10.04 12.28
C THR A 162 -1.13 8.61 12.79
N PHE A 163 0.06 8.10 13.09
CA PHE A 163 0.29 6.72 13.51
C PHE A 163 0.97 6.68 14.88
N SER A 164 0.67 5.65 15.67
CA SER A 164 1.42 5.34 16.88
C SER A 164 2.85 4.90 16.53
N ALA A 165 3.74 4.89 17.54
CA ALA A 165 5.07 4.30 17.37
C ALA A 165 4.92 2.81 16.95
N PRO A 166 5.78 2.30 16.05
CA PRO A 166 5.72 0.91 15.65
C PRO A 166 6.17 -0.04 16.76
N GLU A 167 5.51 -1.17 16.88
CA GLU A 167 5.80 -2.27 17.82
C GLU A 167 5.97 -3.59 17.07
#